data_a7de923c8ef49a261166f70b2bc24c15
#
_entry.id   a7de923c8ef49a261166f70b2bc24c15
#
_cell.length_a   1.000
_cell.length_b   1.000
_cell.length_c   1.000
_cell.angle_alpha   90.00
_cell.angle_beta   90.00
_cell.angle_gamma   90.00
#
_symmetry.space_group_name_H-M   'P 1'
#
loop_
_entity.id
_entity.type
_entity.pdbx_description
1 polymer ?
#
loop_
_entity_poly.entity_id
_entity_poly.type
_entity_poly.pdbx_seq_one_letter_code
_entity_poly.pdbx_strand_id
1 'polypeptide(L)'
;MDQGLINPVVAAVCVVVVTVLYFLLRGSAGEKKKKLPVTLQDPMVKYPLPLLNKVEISHDTKKFRFGLPTGAHILGLPVGQHVYLSAKVNGSLVVRAYTPVSSNEDQGYVDLVVKVYYRNRHPSYPEGGKMSQYLDSMAIGDTIDFRGPNGLLVYNGNGQFSIRPDKKSDPKVRKFKHVGMIAGGTGITPMLQLIRRITSDPSDNTKCSLIFANQTENDILLREELKEVKKNHPDKVNLWFTLDKPPQDWSYSSGFVTYDMIKDHIPAPSKDVLIVLCGPPPMIQSACLPNLDKLGHKTENIFSY
;
A
#
# COMPACT_ATOMS: atom_id res chain seq x y z
N MET A 1 64.31 15.03 -43.85
CA MET A 1 63.36 14.13 -43.13
C MET A 1 63.15 14.72 -41.74
N ASP A 2 62.12 15.58 -41.63
CA ASP A 2 61.77 16.17 -40.33
C ASP A 2 60.94 15.18 -39.52
N GLN A 3 61.54 14.64 -38.49
CA GLN A 3 60.78 13.90 -37.49
C GLN A 3 60.05 14.93 -36.62
N GLY A 4 58.73 15.04 -36.85
CA GLY A 4 57.85 15.90 -36.07
C GLY A 4 57.85 15.46 -34.61
N LEU A 5 58.67 16.11 -33.79
CA LEU A 5 58.61 15.95 -32.33
C LEU A 5 57.25 16.47 -31.86
N ILE A 6 56.41 15.57 -31.38
CA ILE A 6 55.13 15.94 -30.74
C ILE A 6 55.48 16.82 -29.54
N ASN A 7 54.92 18.03 -29.52
CA ASN A 7 55.12 18.99 -28.45
C ASN A 7 54.76 18.35 -27.09
N PRO A 8 55.68 18.27 -26.13
CA PRO A 8 55.43 17.55 -24.85
C PRO A 8 54.18 18.08 -24.10
N VAL A 9 53.80 19.31 -24.34
CA VAL A 9 52.57 19.89 -23.78
C VAL A 9 51.32 19.23 -24.38
N VAL A 10 51.32 18.97 -25.70
CA VAL A 10 50.19 18.27 -26.38
C VAL A 10 50.06 16.83 -25.90
N ALA A 11 51.19 16.13 -25.73
CA ALA A 11 51.21 14.77 -25.18
C ALA A 11 50.65 14.70 -23.75
N ALA A 12 51.05 15.68 -22.89
CA ALA A 12 50.55 15.76 -21.51
C ALA A 12 49.03 16.04 -21.47
N VAL A 13 48.50 16.95 -22.32
CA VAL A 13 47.07 17.25 -22.40
C VAL A 13 46.28 16.02 -22.87
N CYS A 14 46.77 15.30 -23.87
CA CYS A 14 46.14 14.07 -24.34
C CYS A 14 46.07 12.99 -23.25
N VAL A 15 47.13 12.81 -22.46
CA VAL A 15 47.11 11.86 -21.33
C VAL A 15 46.09 12.27 -20.27
N VAL A 16 46.00 13.55 -19.93
CA VAL A 16 44.99 14.02 -18.95
C VAL A 16 43.58 13.82 -19.48
N VAL A 17 43.30 14.15 -20.73
CA VAL A 17 41.99 13.99 -21.36
C VAL A 17 41.58 12.50 -21.40
N VAL A 18 42.51 11.62 -21.81
CA VAL A 18 42.24 10.16 -21.82
C VAL A 18 42.01 9.62 -20.41
N THR A 19 42.76 10.10 -19.43
CA THR A 19 42.60 9.70 -18.04
C THR A 19 41.25 10.15 -17.46
N VAL A 20 40.85 11.39 -17.73
CA VAL A 20 39.55 11.93 -17.32
C VAL A 20 38.40 11.17 -17.99
N LEU A 21 38.50 10.95 -19.32
CA LEU A 21 37.51 10.13 -20.04
C LEU A 21 37.44 8.71 -19.51
N TYR A 22 38.55 8.05 -19.18
CA TYR A 22 38.62 6.74 -18.60
C TYR A 22 37.91 6.69 -17.22
N PHE A 23 38.13 7.68 -16.35
CA PHE A 23 37.45 7.77 -15.07
C PHE A 23 35.96 8.11 -15.22
N LEU A 24 35.56 8.98 -16.17
CA LEU A 24 34.17 9.25 -16.48
C LEU A 24 33.43 8.02 -17.03
N LEU A 25 34.05 7.26 -17.90
CA LEU A 25 33.50 6.02 -18.43
C LEU A 25 33.45 4.89 -17.40
N ARG A 26 34.42 4.82 -16.48
CA ARG A 26 34.44 3.86 -15.38
C ARG A 26 33.46 4.21 -14.26
N GLY A 27 33.27 5.52 -13.98
CA GLY A 27 32.28 5.99 -13.01
C GLY A 27 30.83 5.77 -13.46
N SER A 28 30.59 5.52 -14.77
CA SER A 28 29.28 5.19 -15.33
C SER A 28 28.97 3.70 -15.39
N ALA A 29 29.87 2.81 -14.92
CA ALA A 29 29.53 1.42 -14.69
C ALA A 29 28.63 1.35 -13.45
N GLY A 30 27.31 1.57 -13.65
CA GLY A 30 26.31 1.56 -12.59
C GLY A 30 26.49 0.32 -11.72
N GLU A 31 26.67 0.51 -10.43
CA GLU A 31 26.61 -0.56 -9.44
C GLU A 31 25.38 -1.38 -9.73
N LYS A 32 25.56 -2.63 -10.15
CA LYS A 32 24.45 -3.59 -10.27
C LYS A 32 23.85 -3.69 -8.87
N LYS A 33 22.70 -3.00 -8.65
CA LYS A 33 21.95 -3.10 -7.39
C LYS A 33 21.83 -4.59 -7.06
N LYS A 34 22.45 -5.01 -5.97
CA LYS A 34 22.44 -6.40 -5.52
C LYS A 34 20.98 -6.79 -5.31
N LYS A 35 20.49 -7.77 -6.06
CA LYS A 35 19.10 -8.22 -5.97
C LYS A 35 18.89 -8.78 -4.56
N LEU A 36 18.02 -8.13 -3.78
CA LEU A 36 17.72 -8.56 -2.41
C LEU A 36 16.96 -9.91 -2.46
N PRO A 37 17.19 -10.79 -1.48
CA PRO A 37 16.46 -12.03 -1.39
C PRO A 37 14.98 -11.75 -1.05
N VAL A 38 14.08 -12.44 -1.75
CA VAL A 38 12.62 -12.28 -1.64
C VAL A 38 12.05 -13.41 -0.80
N THR A 39 11.14 -13.07 0.12
CA THR A 39 10.46 -14.05 0.99
C THR A 39 9.33 -14.76 0.24
N LEU A 40 8.41 -14.01 -0.36
CA LEU A 40 7.24 -14.56 -1.07
C LEU A 40 7.61 -14.98 -2.50
N GLN A 41 8.27 -16.12 -2.65
CA GLN A 41 8.72 -16.62 -3.96
C GLN A 41 7.63 -17.39 -4.70
N ASP A 42 6.76 -18.11 -3.98
CA ASP A 42 5.68 -18.92 -4.52
C ASP A 42 4.37 -18.60 -3.78
N PRO A 43 3.30 -18.15 -4.48
CA PRO A 43 2.04 -17.79 -3.85
C PRO A 43 1.28 -18.99 -3.25
N MET A 44 1.67 -20.22 -3.52
CA MET A 44 1.06 -21.42 -2.97
C MET A 44 1.74 -21.91 -1.69
N VAL A 45 2.98 -21.48 -1.45
CA VAL A 45 3.77 -21.88 -0.29
C VAL A 45 3.42 -21.04 0.94
N LYS A 46 3.43 -21.67 2.10
CA LYS A 46 3.27 -21.01 3.39
C LYS A 46 4.64 -20.71 3.99
N TYR A 47 4.80 -19.48 4.43
CA TYR A 47 6.01 -18.97 5.07
C TYR A 47 5.71 -18.69 6.54
N PRO A 48 6.15 -19.55 7.49
CA PRO A 48 5.97 -19.28 8.92
C PRO A 48 6.90 -18.14 9.35
N LEU A 49 6.32 -17.02 9.75
CA LEU A 49 7.06 -15.84 10.17
C LEU A 49 6.85 -15.58 11.68
N PRO A 50 7.92 -15.35 12.46
CA PRO A 50 7.84 -15.10 13.89
C PRO A 50 7.38 -13.68 14.19
N LEU A 51 6.51 -13.52 15.20
CA LEU A 51 6.16 -12.24 15.76
C LEU A 51 7.35 -11.65 16.53
N LEU A 52 7.86 -10.50 16.08
CA LEU A 52 8.97 -9.80 16.69
C LEU A 52 8.55 -8.70 17.66
N ASN A 53 7.43 -8.04 17.35
CA ASN A 53 6.94 -6.92 18.16
C ASN A 53 5.44 -6.73 17.97
N LYS A 54 4.78 -6.23 19.01
CA LYS A 54 3.36 -5.88 19.03
C LYS A 54 3.18 -4.55 19.75
N VAL A 55 2.65 -3.53 19.04
CA VAL A 55 2.49 -2.17 19.57
C VAL A 55 1.03 -1.74 19.44
N GLU A 56 0.45 -1.22 20.51
CA GLU A 56 -0.88 -0.60 20.48
C GLU A 56 -0.84 0.72 19.72
N ILE A 57 -1.74 0.87 18.74
CA ILE A 57 -1.91 2.10 17.94
C ILE A 57 -3.12 2.89 18.43
N SER A 58 -4.19 2.18 18.74
CA SER A 58 -5.42 2.73 19.32
C SER A 58 -6.04 1.72 20.29
N HIS A 59 -7.19 2.08 20.87
CA HIS A 59 -7.91 1.25 21.84
C HIS A 59 -8.27 -0.16 21.36
N ASP A 60 -8.30 -0.39 20.05
CA ASP A 60 -8.64 -1.68 19.45
C ASP A 60 -7.77 -2.05 18.26
N THR A 61 -6.71 -1.29 17.96
CA THR A 61 -5.85 -1.54 16.81
C THR A 61 -4.39 -1.65 17.22
N LYS A 62 -3.72 -2.67 16.70
CA LYS A 62 -2.31 -2.94 17.00
C LYS A 62 -1.50 -3.08 15.71
N LYS A 63 -0.23 -2.72 15.82
CA LYS A 63 0.79 -2.99 14.80
C LYS A 63 1.56 -4.24 15.22
N PHE A 64 1.58 -5.23 14.33
CA PHE A 64 2.30 -6.48 14.48
C PHE A 64 3.48 -6.48 13.53
N ARG A 65 4.69 -6.67 14.06
CA ARG A 65 5.91 -6.83 13.27
C ARG A 65 6.32 -8.29 13.25
N PHE A 66 6.44 -8.84 12.05
CA PHE A 66 6.90 -10.21 11.83
C PHE A 66 8.29 -10.18 11.17
N GLY A 67 9.16 -11.14 11.58
CA GLY A 67 10.50 -11.30 11.04
C GLY A 67 10.49 -12.03 9.71
N LEU A 68 11.23 -11.51 8.72
CA LEU A 68 11.55 -12.23 7.49
C LEU A 68 12.69 -13.23 7.73
N PRO A 69 12.94 -14.18 6.79
CA PRO A 69 13.90 -15.27 7.00
C PRO A 69 15.31 -14.83 7.40
N THR A 70 15.78 -13.68 6.90
CA THR A 70 17.01 -13.01 7.34
C THR A 70 16.86 -11.51 7.34
N GLY A 71 17.76 -10.78 8.01
CA GLY A 71 17.77 -9.32 7.99
C GLY A 71 17.96 -8.67 6.62
N ALA A 72 18.39 -9.43 5.60
CA ALA A 72 18.52 -8.94 4.22
C ALA A 72 17.30 -9.21 3.34
N HIS A 73 16.36 -10.06 3.76
CA HIS A 73 15.17 -10.37 2.98
C HIS A 73 14.21 -9.18 2.91
N ILE A 74 13.58 -9.03 1.76
CA ILE A 74 12.37 -8.23 1.57
C ILE A 74 11.14 -9.14 1.49
N LEU A 75 9.95 -8.59 1.72
CA LEU A 75 8.72 -9.38 1.60
C LEU A 75 8.48 -9.85 0.16
N GLY A 76 8.65 -8.98 -0.83
CA GLY A 76 8.42 -9.30 -2.25
C GLY A 76 6.96 -9.22 -2.65
N LEU A 77 6.17 -8.35 -2.02
CA LEU A 77 4.75 -8.15 -2.31
C LEU A 77 4.58 -7.04 -3.37
N PRO A 78 4.07 -7.33 -4.58
CA PRO A 78 3.72 -6.30 -5.55
C PRO A 78 2.69 -5.31 -4.97
N VAL A 79 2.86 -4.03 -5.29
CA VAL A 79 1.96 -2.96 -4.83
C VAL A 79 0.55 -3.17 -5.40
N GLY A 80 -0.45 -3.09 -4.54
CA GLY A 80 -1.85 -3.41 -4.86
C GLY A 80 -2.24 -4.85 -4.48
N GLN A 81 -1.29 -5.67 -4.05
CA GLN A 81 -1.55 -7.03 -3.59
C GLN A 81 -1.48 -7.14 -2.06
N HIS A 82 -1.93 -8.28 -1.55
CA HIS A 82 -2.00 -8.59 -0.12
C HIS A 82 -1.44 -9.98 0.17
N VAL A 83 -1.28 -10.30 1.44
CA VAL A 83 -0.93 -11.62 1.94
C VAL A 83 -2.14 -12.25 2.63
N TYR A 84 -2.21 -13.57 2.62
CA TYR A 84 -3.09 -14.32 3.51
C TYR A 84 -2.31 -14.78 4.74
N LEU A 85 -2.89 -14.53 5.92
CA LEU A 85 -2.47 -15.18 7.14
C LEU A 85 -3.38 -16.37 7.42
N SER A 86 -2.78 -17.48 7.86
CA SER A 86 -3.54 -18.68 8.25
C SER A 86 -3.08 -19.24 9.57
N ALA A 87 -4.05 -19.59 10.42
CA ALA A 87 -3.84 -20.20 11.71
C ALA A 87 -4.97 -21.19 12.06
N LYS A 88 -4.68 -22.17 12.93
CA LYS A 88 -5.73 -23.00 13.56
C LYS A 88 -6.26 -22.26 14.80
N VAL A 89 -7.54 -21.89 14.77
CA VAL A 89 -8.22 -21.24 15.89
C VAL A 89 -9.36 -22.16 16.33
N ASN A 90 -9.33 -22.62 17.57
CA ASN A 90 -10.31 -23.58 18.11
C ASN A 90 -10.52 -24.80 17.19
N GLY A 91 -9.41 -25.39 16.72
CA GLY A 91 -9.42 -26.57 15.84
C GLY A 91 -9.77 -26.31 14.37
N SER A 92 -10.23 -25.13 14.01
CA SER A 92 -10.62 -24.77 12.64
C SER A 92 -9.55 -23.90 11.95
N LEU A 93 -9.30 -24.15 10.66
CA LEU A 93 -8.42 -23.30 9.86
C LEU A 93 -9.12 -21.97 9.58
N VAL A 94 -8.47 -20.89 9.99
CA VAL A 94 -8.90 -19.52 9.71
C VAL A 94 -7.90 -18.87 8.76
N VAL A 95 -8.38 -18.29 7.67
CA VAL A 95 -7.55 -17.57 6.68
C VAL A 95 -8.12 -16.17 6.49
N ARG A 96 -7.26 -15.13 6.54
CA ARG A 96 -7.67 -13.74 6.32
C ARG A 96 -6.61 -12.99 5.51
N ALA A 97 -7.10 -12.08 4.67
CA ALA A 97 -6.26 -11.19 3.87
C ALA A 97 -5.81 -9.98 4.70
N TYR A 98 -4.55 -9.59 4.53
CA TYR A 98 -3.97 -8.39 5.11
C TYR A 98 -3.05 -7.70 4.11
N THR A 99 -3.13 -6.38 4.05
CA THR A 99 -2.17 -5.58 3.27
C THR A 99 -1.15 -4.98 4.24
N PRO A 100 0.14 -5.34 4.10
CA PRO A 100 1.20 -4.77 4.93
C PRO A 100 1.28 -3.24 4.81
N VAL A 101 1.66 -2.61 5.91
CA VAL A 101 1.94 -1.16 5.98
C VAL A 101 3.44 -0.85 5.89
N SER A 102 4.32 -1.82 6.05
CA SER A 102 5.74 -1.68 5.73
C SER A 102 5.96 -1.58 4.22
N SER A 103 7.03 -0.89 3.81
CA SER A 103 7.45 -0.83 2.42
C SER A 103 7.94 -2.21 1.94
N ASN A 104 7.81 -2.46 0.64
CA ASN A 104 8.45 -3.63 0.03
C ASN A 104 9.99 -3.49 -0.07
N GLU A 105 10.53 -2.34 0.29
CA GLU A 105 11.98 -2.08 0.38
C GLU A 105 12.51 -2.30 1.80
N ASP A 106 11.63 -2.42 2.80
CA ASP A 106 12.01 -2.71 4.17
C ASP A 106 12.58 -4.13 4.29
N GLN A 107 13.75 -4.23 4.91
CA GLN A 107 14.48 -5.49 5.03
C GLN A 107 14.33 -6.09 6.42
N GLY A 108 14.22 -7.41 6.47
CA GLY A 108 14.20 -8.20 7.70
C GLY A 108 12.86 -8.26 8.42
N TYR A 109 11.86 -7.48 8.03
CA TYR A 109 10.56 -7.48 8.69
C TYR A 109 9.39 -7.12 7.76
N VAL A 110 8.18 -7.43 8.23
CA VAL A 110 6.91 -6.96 7.66
C VAL A 110 6.00 -6.48 8.79
N ASP A 111 5.36 -5.32 8.60
CA ASP A 111 4.42 -4.73 9.55
C ASP A 111 2.98 -4.84 9.04
N LEU A 112 2.09 -5.32 9.92
CA LEU A 112 0.64 -5.32 9.71
C LEU A 112 -0.03 -4.43 10.75
N VAL A 113 -0.99 -3.62 10.31
CA VAL A 113 -1.91 -2.89 11.19
C VAL A 113 -3.25 -3.60 11.20
N VAL A 114 -3.67 -4.08 12.36
CA VAL A 114 -4.84 -4.94 12.51
C VAL A 114 -5.74 -4.40 13.61
N LYS A 115 -7.01 -4.17 13.26
CA LYS A 115 -8.07 -3.91 14.23
C LYS A 115 -8.48 -5.22 14.88
N VAL A 116 -8.47 -5.26 16.21
CA VAL A 116 -8.87 -6.42 17.01
C VAL A 116 -10.35 -6.34 17.32
N TYR A 117 -11.10 -7.26 16.77
CA TYR A 117 -12.54 -7.35 17.04
C TYR A 117 -12.76 -8.26 18.23
N TYR A 118 -12.86 -7.66 19.43
CA TYR A 118 -13.05 -8.39 20.68
C TYR A 118 -14.46 -8.96 20.80
N ARG A 119 -14.59 -10.05 21.60
CA ARG A 119 -15.88 -10.65 21.94
C ARG A 119 -16.81 -9.66 22.60
N ASN A 120 -18.10 -9.83 22.38
CA ASN A 120 -19.19 -9.05 23.02
C ASN A 120 -19.12 -7.53 22.77
N ARG A 121 -18.41 -7.08 21.71
CA ARG A 121 -18.35 -5.66 21.33
C ARG A 121 -19.40 -5.28 20.28
N HIS A 122 -19.84 -6.23 19.47
CA HIS A 122 -20.86 -6.01 18.44
C HIS A 122 -21.99 -7.03 18.56
N PRO A 123 -23.27 -6.58 18.68
CA PRO A 123 -24.40 -7.49 18.90
C PRO A 123 -24.55 -8.59 17.83
N SER A 124 -24.32 -8.24 16.57
CA SER A 124 -24.41 -9.20 15.43
C SER A 124 -23.20 -10.12 15.32
N TYR A 125 -22.10 -9.87 16.04
CA TYR A 125 -20.87 -10.65 16.00
C TYR A 125 -20.32 -10.89 17.42
N PRO A 126 -21.05 -11.63 18.27
CA PRO A 126 -20.69 -11.80 19.69
C PRO A 126 -19.33 -12.48 19.88
N GLU A 127 -18.94 -13.37 18.96
CA GLU A 127 -17.65 -14.07 19.03
C GLU A 127 -16.44 -13.19 18.62
N GLY A 128 -16.68 -12.02 18.02
CA GLY A 128 -15.63 -11.16 17.51
C GLY A 128 -14.87 -11.73 16.32
N GLY A 129 -13.69 -11.18 16.06
CA GLY A 129 -12.84 -11.57 14.94
C GLY A 129 -11.89 -12.71 15.29
N LYS A 130 -12.08 -13.90 14.75
CA LYS A 130 -11.27 -15.08 15.06
C LYS A 130 -9.77 -14.85 14.84
N MET A 131 -9.38 -14.34 13.66
CA MET A 131 -7.96 -14.10 13.32
C MET A 131 -7.38 -12.93 14.11
N SER A 132 -8.13 -11.84 14.27
CA SER A 132 -7.61 -10.65 14.96
C SER A 132 -7.37 -10.90 16.45
N GLN A 133 -8.24 -11.66 17.11
CA GLN A 133 -8.04 -12.09 18.50
C GLN A 133 -6.90 -13.12 18.61
N TYR A 134 -6.74 -14.01 17.62
CA TYR A 134 -5.59 -14.92 17.58
C TYR A 134 -4.27 -14.14 17.51
N LEU A 135 -4.16 -13.17 16.58
CA LEU A 135 -2.98 -12.30 16.48
C LEU A 135 -2.72 -11.55 17.78
N ASP A 136 -3.76 -11.07 18.42
CA ASP A 136 -3.65 -10.37 19.70
C ASP A 136 -3.14 -11.28 20.84
N SER A 137 -3.50 -12.56 20.82
CA SER A 137 -3.06 -13.55 21.80
C SER A 137 -1.63 -14.08 21.58
N MET A 138 -1.03 -13.85 20.40
CA MET A 138 0.33 -14.34 20.11
C MET A 138 1.37 -13.73 21.05
N ALA A 139 2.27 -14.55 21.54
CA ALA A 139 3.48 -14.11 22.23
C ALA A 139 4.58 -13.74 21.22
N ILE A 140 5.55 -12.94 21.66
CA ILE A 140 6.76 -12.67 20.87
C ILE A 140 7.51 -13.99 20.65
N GLY A 141 7.87 -14.26 19.40
CA GLY A 141 8.50 -15.54 18.96
C GLY A 141 7.51 -16.55 18.40
N ASP A 142 6.21 -16.44 18.67
CA ASP A 142 5.19 -17.28 18.01
C ASP A 142 5.17 -17.04 16.51
N THR A 143 4.89 -18.09 15.73
CA THR A 143 4.85 -18.02 14.27
C THR A 143 3.43 -18.10 13.74
N ILE A 144 3.19 -17.43 12.61
CA ILE A 144 1.97 -17.56 11.82
C ILE A 144 2.33 -17.73 10.34
N ASP A 145 1.53 -18.52 9.62
CA ASP A 145 1.75 -18.78 8.20
C ASP A 145 1.34 -17.57 7.35
N PHE A 146 2.28 -17.00 6.61
CA PHE A 146 2.03 -16.05 5.53
C PHE A 146 1.98 -16.78 4.19
N ARG A 147 1.10 -16.37 3.29
CA ARG A 147 1.01 -16.86 1.93
C ARG A 147 0.70 -15.71 0.98
N GLY A 148 1.42 -15.63 -0.12
CA GLY A 148 1.27 -14.59 -1.13
C GLY A 148 2.42 -14.60 -2.13
N PRO A 149 2.41 -13.63 -3.06
CA PRO A 149 1.46 -12.51 -3.19
C PRO A 149 0.09 -12.94 -3.71
N ASN A 150 -0.99 -12.24 -3.30
CA ASN A 150 -2.35 -12.46 -3.76
C ASN A 150 -3.05 -11.12 -4.04
N GLY A 151 -4.00 -11.13 -4.95
CA GLY A 151 -4.78 -9.97 -5.34
C GLY A 151 -4.98 -9.89 -6.85
N LEU A 152 -5.96 -9.09 -7.26
CA LEU A 152 -6.35 -8.94 -8.66
C LEU A 152 -5.87 -7.62 -9.26
N LEU A 153 -5.27 -6.74 -8.46
CA LEU A 153 -4.74 -5.45 -8.87
C LEU A 153 -3.24 -5.38 -8.56
N VAL A 154 -2.45 -4.93 -9.53
CA VAL A 154 -1.03 -4.61 -9.35
C VAL A 154 -0.77 -3.21 -9.92
N TYR A 155 -0.12 -2.36 -9.14
CA TYR A 155 0.35 -1.06 -9.60
C TYR A 155 1.79 -1.17 -10.13
N ASN A 156 1.98 -0.81 -11.40
CA ASN A 156 3.26 -0.92 -12.10
C ASN A 156 4.07 0.39 -12.12
N GLY A 157 3.53 1.47 -11.52
CA GLY A 157 4.10 2.82 -11.58
C GLY A 157 3.56 3.67 -12.73
N ASN A 158 3.75 4.99 -12.63
CA ASN A 158 3.34 5.96 -13.66
C ASN A 158 1.88 5.83 -14.13
N GLY A 159 0.97 5.55 -13.17
CA GLY A 159 -0.45 5.37 -13.41
C GLY A 159 -0.84 4.08 -14.11
N GLN A 160 0.08 3.13 -14.31
CA GLN A 160 -0.22 1.85 -14.93
C GLN A 160 -0.67 0.82 -13.89
N PHE A 161 -1.83 0.22 -14.15
CA PHE A 161 -2.42 -0.84 -13.32
C PHE A 161 -2.65 -2.09 -14.17
N SER A 162 -2.23 -3.23 -13.66
CA SER A 162 -2.61 -4.56 -14.15
C SER A 162 -3.78 -5.05 -13.32
N ILE A 163 -4.97 -5.14 -13.92
CA ILE A 163 -6.20 -5.52 -13.22
C ILE A 163 -6.75 -6.79 -13.87
N ARG A 164 -7.05 -7.79 -13.03
CA ARG A 164 -7.73 -9.03 -13.43
C ARG A 164 -9.18 -8.98 -13.01
N PRO A 165 -10.14 -9.39 -13.85
CA PRO A 165 -11.54 -9.51 -13.44
C PRO A 165 -11.74 -10.66 -12.43
N ASP A 166 -10.91 -11.69 -12.52
CA ASP A 166 -10.90 -12.86 -11.64
C ASP A 166 -9.50 -13.52 -11.62
N LYS A 167 -9.33 -14.56 -10.79
CA LYS A 167 -8.04 -15.25 -10.62
C LYS A 167 -7.58 -16.08 -11.83
N LYS A 168 -8.49 -16.39 -12.76
CA LYS A 168 -8.21 -17.26 -13.93
C LYS A 168 -7.92 -16.43 -15.17
N SER A 169 -8.39 -15.18 -15.22
CA SER A 169 -8.23 -14.29 -16.37
C SER A 169 -6.86 -13.63 -16.39
N ASP A 170 -6.40 -13.31 -17.61
CA ASP A 170 -5.19 -12.51 -17.78
C ASP A 170 -5.40 -11.06 -17.33
N PRO A 171 -4.36 -10.41 -16.80
CA PRO A 171 -4.44 -9.02 -16.40
C PRO A 171 -4.58 -8.10 -17.61
N LYS A 172 -5.47 -7.14 -17.53
CA LYS A 172 -5.56 -6.03 -18.47
C LYS A 172 -4.74 -4.86 -17.92
N VAL A 173 -3.76 -4.41 -18.70
CA VAL A 173 -2.97 -3.21 -18.34
C VAL A 173 -3.74 -1.98 -18.78
N ARG A 174 -3.99 -1.09 -17.82
CA ARG A 174 -4.70 0.18 -18.03
C ARG A 174 -3.91 1.32 -17.40
N LYS A 175 -4.01 2.50 -17.98
CA LYS A 175 -3.33 3.70 -17.48
C LYS A 175 -4.36 4.72 -17.01
N PHE A 176 -4.16 5.22 -15.78
CA PHE A 176 -4.99 6.23 -15.15
C PHE A 176 -4.12 7.39 -14.67
N LYS A 177 -4.65 8.61 -14.75
CA LYS A 177 -3.99 9.82 -14.22
C LYS A 177 -4.37 10.10 -12.78
N HIS A 178 -5.55 9.63 -12.37
CA HIS A 178 -6.10 9.83 -11.04
C HIS A 178 -6.61 8.54 -10.44
N VAL A 179 -6.37 8.37 -9.14
CA VAL A 179 -6.94 7.30 -8.33
C VAL A 179 -7.82 7.92 -7.25
N GLY A 180 -9.13 7.73 -7.37
CA GLY A 180 -10.09 8.03 -6.31
C GLY A 180 -10.14 6.86 -5.34
N MET A 181 -9.97 7.13 -4.06
CA MET A 181 -9.85 6.11 -3.01
C MET A 181 -10.94 6.35 -1.96
N ILE A 182 -11.69 5.30 -1.58
CA ILE A 182 -12.62 5.37 -0.46
C ILE A 182 -12.31 4.22 0.49
N ALA A 183 -11.87 4.58 1.71
CA ALA A 183 -11.44 3.64 2.73
C ALA A 183 -12.32 3.72 3.98
N GLY A 184 -12.58 2.58 4.62
CA GLY A 184 -13.23 2.48 5.93
C GLY A 184 -12.38 1.70 6.92
N GLY A 185 -12.02 2.31 8.06
CA GLY A 185 -11.22 1.67 9.10
C GLY A 185 -9.90 1.08 8.57
N THR A 186 -9.66 -0.22 8.78
CA THR A 186 -8.45 -0.90 8.30
C THR A 186 -8.35 -0.99 6.77
N GLY A 187 -9.40 -0.66 6.02
CA GLY A 187 -9.35 -0.52 4.57
C GLY A 187 -8.42 0.58 4.08
N ILE A 188 -7.84 1.37 4.97
CA ILE A 188 -6.78 2.34 4.66
C ILE A 188 -5.48 1.66 4.20
N THR A 189 -5.20 0.43 4.61
CA THR A 189 -3.90 -0.21 4.38
C THR A 189 -3.54 -0.39 2.90
N PRO A 190 -4.43 -0.87 1.99
CA PRO A 190 -4.14 -0.90 0.57
C PRO A 190 -4.06 0.49 -0.07
N MET A 191 -4.79 1.47 0.45
CA MET A 191 -4.71 2.86 -0.05
C MET A 191 -3.35 3.47 0.27
N LEU A 192 -2.88 3.31 1.51
CA LEU A 192 -1.56 3.78 1.93
C LEU A 192 -0.44 3.13 1.12
N GLN A 193 -0.54 1.83 0.82
CA GLN A 193 0.42 1.13 -0.02
C GLN A 193 0.54 1.78 -1.42
N LEU A 194 -0.58 2.11 -2.06
CA LEU A 194 -0.61 2.81 -3.35
C LEU A 194 -0.06 4.23 -3.23
N ILE A 195 -0.52 5.02 -2.25
CA ILE A 195 -0.10 6.40 -2.04
C ILE A 195 1.42 6.47 -1.84
N ARG A 196 1.99 5.64 -0.96
CA ARG A 196 3.43 5.59 -0.71
C ARG A 196 4.22 5.29 -1.98
N ARG A 197 3.80 4.31 -2.77
CA ARG A 197 4.48 3.96 -4.03
C ARG A 197 4.44 5.09 -5.04
N ILE A 198 3.28 5.74 -5.19
CA ILE A 198 3.09 6.87 -6.11
C ILE A 198 3.92 8.07 -5.68
N THR A 199 3.98 8.36 -4.38
CA THR A 199 4.70 9.54 -3.87
C THR A 199 6.20 9.32 -3.74
N SER A 200 6.67 8.08 -3.57
CA SER A 200 8.10 7.74 -3.51
C SER A 200 8.83 7.89 -4.84
N ASP A 201 8.11 7.89 -5.96
CA ASP A 201 8.68 8.06 -7.30
C ASP A 201 8.43 9.50 -7.80
N PRO A 202 9.47 10.35 -7.90
CA PRO A 202 9.30 11.72 -8.39
C PRO A 202 8.78 11.79 -9.83
N SER A 203 9.04 10.77 -10.65
CA SER A 203 8.59 10.71 -12.05
C SER A 203 7.13 10.29 -12.19
N ASP A 204 6.52 9.74 -11.13
CA ASP A 204 5.13 9.32 -11.13
C ASP A 204 4.20 10.51 -10.89
N ASN A 205 3.45 10.90 -11.90
CA ASN A 205 2.52 12.03 -11.86
C ASN A 205 1.08 11.64 -11.53
N THR A 206 0.85 10.40 -11.08
CA THR A 206 -0.47 9.92 -10.69
C THR A 206 -0.96 10.70 -9.46
N LYS A 207 -2.20 11.19 -9.51
CA LYS A 207 -2.83 11.89 -8.38
C LYS A 207 -3.71 10.93 -7.59
N CYS A 208 -3.77 11.12 -6.28
CA CYS A 208 -4.59 10.36 -5.34
C CYS A 208 -5.57 11.28 -4.62
N SER A 209 -6.83 10.90 -4.55
CA SER A 209 -7.84 11.59 -3.74
C SER A 209 -8.48 10.56 -2.82
N LEU A 210 -8.35 10.72 -1.52
CA LEU A 210 -8.80 9.77 -0.51
C LEU A 210 -9.91 10.35 0.35
N ILE A 211 -11.06 9.66 0.40
CA ILE A 211 -12.06 9.79 1.48
C ILE A 211 -11.81 8.65 2.48
N PHE A 212 -11.60 9.00 3.75
CA PHE A 212 -11.35 8.03 4.81
C PHE A 212 -12.42 8.11 5.90
N ALA A 213 -13.27 7.09 5.96
CA ALA A 213 -14.41 6.98 6.87
C ALA A 213 -14.05 6.20 8.13
N ASN A 214 -14.38 6.75 9.31
CA ASN A 214 -14.17 6.14 10.62
C ASN A 214 -15.32 6.46 11.56
N GLN A 215 -15.38 5.79 12.73
CA GLN A 215 -16.43 6.04 13.70
C GLN A 215 -16.18 7.32 14.51
N THR A 216 -14.99 7.44 15.07
CA THR A 216 -14.55 8.59 15.87
C THR A 216 -13.17 9.06 15.43
N GLU A 217 -12.72 10.19 15.90
CA GLU A 217 -11.39 10.73 15.61
C GLU A 217 -10.26 9.79 16.05
N ASN A 218 -10.44 9.09 17.18
CA ASN A 218 -9.48 8.11 17.71
C ASN A 218 -9.38 6.82 16.87
N ASP A 219 -10.35 6.57 15.98
CA ASP A 219 -10.34 5.44 15.05
C ASP A 219 -9.59 5.73 13.77
N ILE A 220 -9.15 6.97 13.52
CA ILE A 220 -8.41 7.34 12.30
C ILE A 220 -7.01 6.76 12.36
N LEU A 221 -6.82 5.62 11.74
CA LEU A 221 -5.53 4.93 11.68
C LEU A 221 -4.53 5.70 10.81
N LEU A 222 -3.26 5.74 11.24
CA LEU A 222 -2.15 6.31 10.46
C LEU A 222 -2.39 7.78 10.05
N ARG A 223 -3.17 8.52 10.85
CA ARG A 223 -3.60 9.90 10.56
C ARG A 223 -2.43 10.84 10.32
N GLU A 224 -1.47 10.81 11.22
CA GLU A 224 -0.32 11.75 11.13
C GLU A 224 0.55 11.43 9.91
N GLU A 225 0.72 10.14 9.58
CA GLU A 225 1.40 9.73 8.36
C GLU A 225 0.69 10.22 7.10
N LEU A 226 -0.65 10.06 7.04
CA LEU A 226 -1.44 10.54 5.90
C LEU A 226 -1.36 12.07 5.75
N LYS A 227 -1.38 12.80 6.86
CA LYS A 227 -1.21 14.27 6.86
C LYS A 227 0.19 14.67 6.39
N GLU A 228 1.22 13.97 6.85
CA GLU A 228 2.60 14.20 6.44
C GLU A 228 2.78 13.96 4.94
N VAL A 229 2.26 12.86 4.42
CA VAL A 229 2.28 12.57 2.97
C VAL A 229 1.57 13.67 2.18
N LYS A 230 0.39 14.12 2.62
CA LYS A 230 -0.31 15.24 1.98
C LYS A 230 0.51 16.53 2.02
N LYS A 231 1.15 16.84 3.16
CA LYS A 231 1.99 18.03 3.33
C LYS A 231 3.18 18.01 2.39
N ASN A 232 3.83 16.85 2.23
CA ASN A 232 5.02 16.67 1.39
C ASN A 232 4.68 16.58 -0.11
N HIS A 233 3.45 16.17 -0.46
CA HIS A 233 2.99 15.99 -1.83
C HIS A 233 1.61 16.64 -2.08
N PRO A 234 1.46 17.96 -1.86
CA PRO A 234 0.16 18.65 -1.91
C PRO A 234 -0.48 18.60 -3.30
N ASP A 235 0.31 18.53 -4.36
CA ASP A 235 -0.16 18.46 -5.75
C ASP A 235 -0.55 17.06 -6.20
N LYS A 236 -0.13 16.03 -5.46
CA LYS A 236 -0.41 14.62 -5.77
C LYS A 236 -1.49 14.00 -4.89
N VAL A 237 -1.61 14.43 -3.63
CA VAL A 237 -2.45 13.78 -2.63
C VAL A 237 -3.50 14.73 -2.06
N ASN A 238 -4.78 14.39 -2.26
CA ASN A 238 -5.90 15.01 -1.57
C ASN A 238 -6.45 14.04 -0.52
N LEU A 239 -6.77 14.59 0.66
CA LEU A 239 -7.19 13.81 1.82
C LEU A 239 -8.43 14.45 2.44
N TRP A 240 -9.48 13.65 2.61
CA TRP A 240 -10.71 14.04 3.25
C TRP A 240 -11.14 12.96 4.26
N PHE A 241 -11.67 13.39 5.40
CA PHE A 241 -12.15 12.49 6.45
C PHE A 241 -13.66 12.62 6.62
N THR A 242 -14.31 11.54 7.06
CA THR A 242 -15.68 11.59 7.58
C THR A 242 -15.78 10.73 8.83
N LEU A 243 -16.53 11.19 9.82
CA LEU A 243 -16.71 10.49 11.10
C LEU A 243 -18.20 10.31 11.42
N ASP A 244 -18.57 9.11 11.89
CA ASP A 244 -19.93 8.84 12.36
C ASP A 244 -20.26 9.69 13.59
N LYS A 245 -19.28 9.92 14.46
CA LYS A 245 -19.39 10.67 15.72
C LYS A 245 -18.24 11.67 15.82
N PRO A 246 -18.32 12.80 15.11
CA PRO A 246 -17.27 13.81 15.13
C PRO A 246 -17.26 14.59 16.45
N PRO A 247 -16.10 15.13 16.89
CA PRO A 247 -16.03 16.13 17.95
C PRO A 247 -16.66 17.47 17.49
N GLN A 248 -16.88 18.39 18.44
CA GLN A 248 -17.58 19.64 18.16
C GLN A 248 -16.87 20.56 17.15
N ASP A 249 -15.55 20.53 17.11
CA ASP A 249 -14.67 21.36 16.25
C ASP A 249 -14.14 20.60 15.02
N TRP A 250 -14.87 19.57 14.59
CA TRP A 250 -14.49 18.76 13.42
C TRP A 250 -14.62 19.54 12.12
N SER A 251 -13.50 19.65 11.37
CA SER A 251 -13.41 20.46 10.14
C SER A 251 -13.73 19.71 8.84
N TYR A 252 -14.05 18.42 8.91
CA TYR A 252 -14.36 17.57 7.78
C TYR A 252 -15.82 17.13 7.81
N SER A 253 -16.19 16.15 6.99
CA SER A 253 -17.57 15.65 6.93
C SER A 253 -17.95 14.80 8.14
N SER A 254 -19.26 14.69 8.37
CA SER A 254 -19.86 13.82 9.39
C SER A 254 -20.82 12.81 8.77
N GLY A 255 -20.95 11.65 9.41
CA GLY A 255 -21.80 10.55 8.98
C GLY A 255 -21.18 9.66 7.92
N PHE A 256 -22.04 8.83 7.30
CA PHE A 256 -21.64 7.88 6.27
C PHE A 256 -21.24 8.59 4.97
N VAL A 257 -20.48 7.89 4.14
CA VAL A 257 -20.10 8.39 2.81
C VAL A 257 -21.35 8.71 1.98
N THR A 258 -21.44 9.95 1.48
CA THR A 258 -22.58 10.45 0.71
C THR A 258 -22.22 10.74 -0.74
N TYR A 259 -23.24 10.98 -1.55
CA TYR A 259 -23.09 11.44 -2.95
C TYR A 259 -22.29 12.75 -3.02
N ASP A 260 -22.60 13.74 -2.17
CA ASP A 260 -21.91 15.04 -2.19
C ASP A 260 -20.46 14.92 -1.76
N MET A 261 -20.14 14.10 -0.74
CA MET A 261 -18.76 13.84 -0.37
C MET A 261 -17.93 13.26 -1.52
N ILE A 262 -18.49 12.29 -2.25
CA ILE A 262 -17.80 11.69 -3.40
C ILE A 262 -17.63 12.72 -4.51
N LYS A 263 -18.69 13.47 -4.83
CA LYS A 263 -18.66 14.51 -5.86
C LYS A 263 -17.61 15.58 -5.59
N ASP A 264 -17.47 16.01 -4.33
CA ASP A 264 -16.62 17.14 -3.97
C ASP A 264 -15.15 16.73 -3.75
N HIS A 265 -14.89 15.48 -3.36
CA HIS A 265 -13.55 15.04 -2.92
C HIS A 265 -12.93 13.92 -3.76
N ILE A 266 -13.68 13.29 -4.65
CA ILE A 266 -13.19 12.26 -5.58
C ILE A 266 -13.18 12.84 -6.99
N PRO A 267 -12.20 12.49 -7.85
CA PRO A 267 -12.17 12.99 -9.22
C PRO A 267 -13.45 12.65 -10.00
N ALA A 268 -13.93 13.59 -10.81
CA ALA A 268 -15.10 13.36 -11.68
C ALA A 268 -14.88 12.16 -12.62
N PRO A 269 -15.96 11.44 -13.00
CA PRO A 269 -15.87 10.26 -13.85
C PRO A 269 -15.18 10.57 -15.19
N SER A 270 -14.16 9.79 -15.52
CA SER A 270 -13.50 9.82 -16.82
C SER A 270 -12.79 8.51 -17.11
N LYS A 271 -12.31 8.32 -18.33
CA LYS A 271 -11.46 7.17 -18.71
C LYS A 271 -10.10 7.16 -18.00
N ASP A 272 -9.65 8.31 -17.50
CA ASP A 272 -8.37 8.51 -16.83
C ASP A 272 -8.45 8.37 -15.29
N VAL A 273 -9.63 8.00 -14.75
CA VAL A 273 -9.89 7.85 -13.31
C VAL A 273 -10.15 6.38 -12.97
N LEU A 274 -9.41 5.87 -12.01
CA LEU A 274 -9.68 4.60 -11.33
C LEU A 274 -10.22 4.89 -9.94
N ILE A 275 -11.30 4.21 -9.55
CA ILE A 275 -11.81 4.21 -8.19
C ILE A 275 -11.39 2.92 -7.50
N VAL A 276 -10.83 3.02 -6.29
CA VAL A 276 -10.49 1.88 -5.46
C VAL A 276 -11.20 1.98 -4.11
N LEU A 277 -11.84 0.89 -3.70
CA LEU A 277 -12.67 0.80 -2.51
C LEU A 277 -12.12 -0.27 -1.57
N CYS A 278 -12.04 0.04 -0.27
CA CYS A 278 -11.75 -0.96 0.75
C CYS A 278 -12.40 -0.57 2.09
N GLY A 279 -13.19 -1.44 2.67
CA GLY A 279 -13.86 -1.18 3.94
C GLY A 279 -14.99 -2.16 4.23
N PRO A 280 -15.83 -1.87 5.22
CA PRO A 280 -16.96 -2.73 5.56
C PRO A 280 -17.93 -2.91 4.37
N PRO A 281 -18.42 -4.14 4.12
CA PRO A 281 -19.35 -4.41 3.02
C PRO A 281 -20.55 -3.46 2.96
N PRO A 282 -21.21 -3.09 4.08
CA PRO A 282 -22.32 -2.13 4.03
C PRO A 282 -21.90 -0.75 3.50
N MET A 283 -20.72 -0.25 3.87
CA MET A 283 -20.21 1.03 3.33
C MET A 283 -20.01 0.94 1.81
N ILE A 284 -19.37 -0.13 1.33
CA ILE A 284 -19.09 -0.31 -0.10
C ILE A 284 -20.40 -0.48 -0.87
N GLN A 285 -21.26 -1.40 -0.46
CA GLN A 285 -22.45 -1.81 -1.22
C GLN A 285 -23.60 -0.81 -1.12
N SER A 286 -23.81 -0.19 0.06
CA SER A 286 -24.97 0.66 0.29
C SER A 286 -24.67 2.15 0.17
N ALA A 287 -23.40 2.57 0.31
CA ALA A 287 -23.02 3.98 0.21
C ALA A 287 -22.14 4.26 -1.00
N CYS A 288 -21.01 3.54 -1.18
CA CYS A 288 -20.04 3.90 -2.21
C CYS A 288 -20.54 3.57 -3.62
N LEU A 289 -20.87 2.32 -3.91
CA LEU A 289 -21.24 1.87 -5.26
C LEU A 289 -22.47 2.60 -5.82
N PRO A 290 -23.59 2.76 -5.08
CA PRO A 290 -24.75 3.46 -5.59
C PRO A 290 -24.51 4.97 -5.89
N ASN A 291 -23.66 5.62 -5.07
CA ASN A 291 -23.35 7.03 -5.26
C ASN A 291 -22.35 7.23 -6.41
N LEU A 292 -21.39 6.34 -6.59
CA LEU A 292 -20.47 6.34 -7.73
C LEU A 292 -21.22 6.12 -9.05
N ASP A 293 -22.19 5.20 -9.08
CA ASP A 293 -23.06 4.96 -10.24
C ASP A 293 -23.89 6.21 -10.60
N LYS A 294 -24.54 6.84 -9.62
CA LYS A 294 -25.28 8.09 -9.80
C LYS A 294 -24.41 9.23 -10.34
N LEU A 295 -23.13 9.27 -9.96
CA LEU A 295 -22.16 10.24 -10.47
C LEU A 295 -21.68 9.92 -11.88
N GLY A 296 -21.94 8.69 -12.39
CA GLY A 296 -21.54 8.24 -13.72
C GLY A 296 -20.18 7.55 -13.78
N HIS A 297 -19.64 7.09 -12.66
CA HIS A 297 -18.44 6.24 -12.67
C HIS A 297 -18.77 4.87 -13.25
N LYS A 298 -18.05 4.46 -14.27
CA LYS A 298 -18.26 3.16 -14.91
C LYS A 298 -17.73 2.03 -14.02
N THR A 299 -18.49 0.94 -13.91
CA THR A 299 -18.12 -0.24 -13.12
C THR A 299 -16.74 -0.80 -13.49
N GLU A 300 -16.36 -0.75 -14.78
CA GLU A 300 -15.03 -1.17 -15.25
C GLU A 300 -13.86 -0.34 -14.71
N ASN A 301 -14.15 0.86 -14.17
CA ASN A 301 -13.19 1.77 -13.54
C ASN A 301 -13.28 1.74 -12.01
N ILE A 302 -14.00 0.80 -11.44
CA ILE A 302 -14.14 0.63 -9.99
C ILE A 302 -13.54 -0.70 -9.60
N PHE A 303 -12.62 -0.69 -8.64
CA PHE A 303 -12.03 -1.88 -8.05
C PHE A 303 -12.31 -1.91 -6.55
N SER A 304 -12.85 -3.04 -6.07
CA SER A 304 -13.04 -3.29 -4.63
C SER A 304 -12.07 -4.38 -4.17
N TYR A 305 -11.33 -4.06 -3.13
CA TYR A 305 -10.40 -5.00 -2.51
C TYR A 305 -11.13 -6.13 -1.77
#